data_e70757f2f2596b2a54fe5b25f8b0c34a
#
_entry.id   e70757f2f2596b2a54fe5b25f8b0c34a
#
_cell.length_a   1.000
_cell.length_b   1.000
_cell.length_c   1.000
_cell.angle_alpha   90.00
_cell.angle_beta   90.00
_cell.angle_gamma   90.00
#
_symmetry.space_group_name_H-M   'P 1'
#
loop_
_entity.id
_entity.type
_entity.pdbx_description
1 polymer ?
#
loop_
_entity_poly.entity_id
_entity_poly.type
_entity_poly.pdbx_seq_one_letter_code
_entity_poly.pdbx_strand_id
1 'polypeptide(L)'
;FVTLKVKDAIVDRIRQKRCSKGILAILELTKRPVETLQASDLGFSVAPRINAAGRLSDISQGIRCLLSDDINDARRYAATLEGFNKKRRLEQEKMQTEANAVVAKQSIGEKPFAISLFDKDWHEGIVGIVAGKIKEDYQCPCAIFAKSGELLKGSIRSIPEVHVKDL
;
A
#
# COMPACT_ATOMS: atom_id res chain seq x y z
N PHE A 1 23.31 -7.96 9.21
CA PHE A 1 23.72 -9.37 9.07
C PHE A 1 22.64 -10.34 9.61
N VAL A 2 22.14 -10.14 10.83
CA VAL A 2 21.06 -10.98 11.43
C VAL A 2 19.76 -10.92 10.60
N THR A 3 19.38 -9.74 10.11
CA THR A 3 18.16 -9.52 9.35
C THR A 3 18.11 -10.27 8.01
N LEU A 4 19.26 -10.42 7.33
CA LEU A 4 19.36 -11.18 6.08
C LEU A 4 19.14 -12.67 6.32
N LYS A 5 19.81 -13.26 7.33
CA LYS A 5 19.64 -14.67 7.70
C LYS A 5 18.20 -15.03 8.08
N VAL A 6 17.51 -14.13 8.79
CA VAL A 6 16.09 -14.33 9.15
C VAL A 6 15.18 -14.30 7.92
N LYS A 7 15.40 -13.39 7.00
CA LYS A 7 14.63 -13.33 5.73
C LYS A 7 14.77 -14.62 4.92
N ASP A 8 16.00 -15.10 4.76
CA ASP A 8 16.28 -16.34 4.00
C ASP A 8 15.63 -17.55 4.67
N ALA A 9 15.73 -17.66 5.99
CA ALA A 9 15.10 -18.76 6.74
C ALA A 9 13.57 -18.75 6.62
N ILE A 10 12.92 -17.56 6.59
CA ILE A 10 11.48 -17.45 6.39
C ILE A 10 11.11 -17.90 4.97
N VAL A 11 11.82 -17.41 3.96
CA VAL A 11 11.59 -17.79 2.55
C VAL A 11 11.75 -19.30 2.35
N ASP A 12 12.78 -19.90 2.91
CA ASP A 12 13.02 -21.34 2.81
C ASP A 12 11.91 -22.17 3.47
N ARG A 13 11.39 -21.72 4.62
CA ARG A 13 10.22 -22.37 5.24
C ARG A 13 8.98 -22.30 4.34
N ILE A 14 8.75 -21.16 3.68
CA ILE A 14 7.62 -21.00 2.76
C ILE A 14 7.81 -21.90 1.54
N ARG A 15 9.01 -21.98 0.95
CA ARG A 15 9.34 -22.90 -0.15
C ARG A 15 9.06 -24.36 0.20
N GLN A 16 9.30 -24.75 1.44
CA GLN A 16 8.96 -26.06 1.97
C GLN A 16 7.48 -26.22 2.35
N LYS A 17 6.63 -25.23 2.04
CA LYS A 17 5.21 -25.18 2.41
C LYS A 17 4.95 -25.24 3.93
N ARG A 18 5.96 -24.87 4.73
CA ARG A 18 5.91 -24.83 6.20
C ARG A 18 5.56 -23.41 6.67
N CYS A 19 4.43 -22.90 6.21
CA CYS A 19 3.90 -21.57 6.55
C CYS A 19 2.37 -21.62 6.65
N SER A 20 1.73 -20.51 7.02
CA SER A 20 0.27 -20.44 7.10
C SER A 20 -0.39 -20.72 5.75
N LYS A 21 -1.58 -21.30 5.78
CA LYS A 21 -2.38 -21.55 4.56
C LYS A 21 -2.74 -20.25 3.84
N GLY A 22 -2.87 -19.14 4.59
CA GLY A 22 -3.14 -17.83 4.01
C GLY A 22 -2.01 -17.33 3.10
N ILE A 23 -0.75 -17.51 3.48
CA ILE A 23 0.39 -17.16 2.62
C ILE A 23 0.36 -18.01 1.34
N LEU A 24 0.15 -19.32 1.47
CA LEU A 24 0.07 -20.23 0.31
C LEU A 24 -1.08 -19.83 -0.62
N ALA A 25 -2.26 -19.53 -0.08
CA ALA A 25 -3.43 -19.10 -0.85
C ALA A 25 -3.20 -17.78 -1.61
N ILE A 26 -2.52 -16.81 -0.98
CA ILE A 26 -2.18 -15.55 -1.65
C ILE A 26 -1.15 -15.78 -2.76
N LEU A 27 -0.14 -16.61 -2.54
CA LEU A 27 0.86 -16.93 -3.56
C LEU A 27 0.23 -17.69 -4.74
N GLU A 28 -0.65 -18.65 -4.48
CA GLU A 28 -1.42 -19.37 -5.49
C GLU A 28 -2.26 -18.39 -6.34
N LEU A 29 -3.03 -17.51 -5.69
CA LEU A 29 -3.87 -16.49 -6.34
C LEU A 29 -3.03 -15.55 -7.22
N THR A 30 -1.82 -15.22 -6.79
CA THR A 30 -0.90 -14.34 -7.53
C THR A 30 -0.05 -15.06 -8.57
N LYS A 31 -0.24 -16.38 -8.70
CA LYS A 31 0.53 -17.24 -9.62
C LYS A 31 2.05 -17.14 -9.38
N ARG A 32 2.45 -16.99 -8.11
CA ARG A 32 3.87 -17.02 -7.72
C ARG A 32 4.27 -18.44 -7.32
N PRO A 33 5.19 -19.08 -8.06
CA PRO A 33 5.66 -20.41 -7.70
C PRO A 33 6.33 -20.39 -6.33
N VAL A 34 5.89 -21.26 -5.44
CA VAL A 34 6.40 -21.31 -4.06
C VAL A 34 7.86 -21.76 -4.04
N GLU A 35 8.23 -22.63 -4.96
CA GLU A 35 9.56 -23.24 -5.06
C GLU A 35 10.67 -22.24 -5.38
N THR A 36 10.34 -21.19 -6.14
CA THR A 36 11.29 -20.14 -6.57
C THR A 36 11.06 -18.80 -5.87
N LEU A 37 10.25 -18.81 -4.78
CA LEU A 37 9.88 -17.60 -4.05
C LEU A 37 11.12 -16.84 -3.56
N GLN A 38 11.07 -15.51 -3.69
CA GLN A 38 12.05 -14.58 -3.13
C GLN A 38 11.43 -13.70 -2.04
N ALA A 39 12.23 -13.11 -1.17
CA ALA A 39 11.75 -12.19 -0.14
C ALA A 39 10.99 -10.99 -0.71
N SER A 40 11.40 -10.49 -1.88
CA SER A 40 10.71 -9.44 -2.63
C SER A 40 9.29 -9.82 -3.03
N ASP A 41 9.02 -11.10 -3.34
CA ASP A 41 7.69 -11.57 -3.70
C ASP A 41 6.70 -11.41 -2.54
N LEU A 42 7.13 -11.57 -1.30
CA LEU A 42 6.30 -11.30 -0.13
C LEU A 42 5.92 -9.82 -0.05
N GLY A 43 6.87 -8.93 -0.32
CA GLY A 43 6.65 -7.48 -0.35
C GLY A 43 5.72 -7.04 -1.48
N PHE A 44 5.79 -7.66 -2.66
CA PHE A 44 5.01 -7.27 -3.83
C PHE A 44 3.73 -8.08 -4.03
N SER A 45 3.64 -9.30 -3.50
CA SER A 45 2.46 -10.15 -3.67
C SER A 45 1.63 -10.27 -2.41
N VAL A 46 2.22 -10.52 -1.24
CA VAL A 46 1.47 -10.77 0.00
C VAL A 46 1.12 -9.47 0.72
N ALA A 47 2.12 -8.64 1.03
CA ALA A 47 1.95 -7.45 1.84
C ALA A 47 0.94 -6.44 1.27
N PRO A 48 0.86 -6.14 -0.06
CA PRO A 48 -0.10 -5.18 -0.58
C PRO A 48 -1.55 -5.57 -0.37
N ARG A 49 -1.87 -6.87 -0.36
CA ARG A 49 -3.22 -7.40 -0.16
C ARG A 49 -3.67 -7.27 1.27
N ILE A 50 -2.80 -7.63 2.21
CA ILE A 50 -3.05 -7.48 3.64
C ILE A 50 -3.21 -5.99 3.99
N ASN A 51 -2.29 -5.16 3.51
CA ASN A 51 -2.32 -3.71 3.76
C ASN A 51 -3.55 -3.03 3.16
N ALA A 52 -4.07 -3.53 2.03
CA ALA A 52 -5.28 -2.96 1.41
C ALA A 52 -6.53 -3.15 2.28
N ALA A 53 -6.64 -4.26 3.01
CA ALA A 53 -7.73 -4.46 3.96
C ALA A 53 -7.72 -3.37 5.04
N GLY A 54 -6.58 -3.11 5.68
CA GLY A 54 -6.49 -2.06 6.72
C GLY A 54 -6.63 -0.63 6.21
N ARG A 55 -6.57 -0.40 4.90
CA ARG A 55 -6.77 0.93 4.29
C ARG A 55 -8.22 1.19 3.87
N LEU A 56 -8.92 0.18 3.39
CA LEU A 56 -10.23 0.32 2.76
C LEU A 56 -11.35 -0.33 3.57
N SER A 57 -11.01 -1.13 4.59
CA SER A 57 -11.96 -1.90 5.37
C SER A 57 -11.36 -2.25 6.73
N ASP A 58 -11.58 -3.46 7.22
CA ASP A 58 -11.09 -3.98 8.47
C ASP A 58 -9.89 -4.90 8.26
N ILE A 59 -8.77 -4.61 8.91
CA ILE A 59 -7.54 -5.41 8.89
C ILE A 59 -7.78 -6.86 9.38
N SER A 60 -8.85 -7.11 10.12
CA SER A 60 -9.21 -8.44 10.61
C SER A 60 -9.31 -9.49 9.50
N GLN A 61 -9.72 -9.08 8.29
CA GLN A 61 -9.78 -9.97 7.12
C GLN A 61 -8.38 -10.50 6.74
N GLY A 62 -7.36 -9.64 6.82
CA GLY A 62 -5.96 -10.03 6.61
C GLY A 62 -5.47 -10.98 7.71
N ILE A 63 -5.81 -10.69 8.96
CA ILE A 63 -5.45 -11.52 10.10
C ILE A 63 -6.11 -12.91 9.99
N ARG A 64 -7.41 -12.98 9.68
CA ARG A 64 -8.13 -14.24 9.47
C ARG A 64 -7.53 -15.06 8.34
N CYS A 65 -7.14 -14.42 7.23
CA CYS A 65 -6.45 -15.10 6.15
C CYS A 65 -5.15 -15.76 6.63
N LEU A 66 -4.32 -15.01 7.37
CA LEU A 66 -3.03 -15.52 7.86
C LEU A 66 -3.16 -16.60 8.93
N LEU A 67 -4.21 -16.57 9.74
CA LEU A 67 -4.47 -17.54 10.82
C LEU A 67 -5.32 -18.73 10.38
N SER A 68 -5.78 -18.78 9.12
CA SER A 68 -6.57 -19.91 8.62
C SER A 68 -5.77 -21.21 8.62
N ASP A 69 -6.33 -22.24 9.22
CA ASP A 69 -5.81 -23.61 9.20
C ASP A 69 -6.38 -24.43 8.02
N ASP A 70 -7.55 -24.04 7.50
CA ASP A 70 -8.16 -24.64 6.32
C ASP A 70 -7.78 -23.87 5.05
N ILE A 71 -7.39 -24.61 3.99
CA ILE A 71 -6.93 -23.99 2.73
C ILE A 71 -8.08 -23.36 1.93
N ASN A 72 -9.32 -23.86 2.04
CA ASN A 72 -10.45 -23.32 1.30
C ASN A 72 -10.90 -22.00 1.94
N ASP A 73 -10.87 -21.92 3.27
CA ASP A 73 -11.09 -20.66 3.99
C ASP A 73 -10.01 -19.63 3.67
N ALA A 74 -8.76 -20.06 3.67
CA ALA A 74 -7.63 -19.21 3.29
C ALA A 74 -7.77 -18.66 1.87
N ARG A 75 -8.18 -19.48 0.90
CA ARG A 75 -8.46 -19.05 -0.49
C ARG A 75 -9.59 -18.04 -0.58
N ARG A 76 -10.67 -18.24 0.20
CA ARG A 76 -11.79 -17.30 0.27
C ARG A 76 -11.35 -15.94 0.80
N TYR A 77 -10.59 -15.91 1.89
CA TYR A 77 -10.02 -14.67 2.43
C TYR A 77 -9.02 -14.04 1.46
N ALA A 78 -8.14 -14.81 0.84
CA ALA A 78 -7.19 -14.31 -0.15
C ALA A 78 -7.90 -13.63 -1.35
N ALA A 79 -9.01 -14.19 -1.83
CA ALA A 79 -9.84 -13.58 -2.88
C ALA A 79 -10.46 -12.25 -2.41
N THR A 80 -10.94 -12.17 -1.18
CA THR A 80 -11.46 -10.93 -0.58
C THR A 80 -10.35 -9.86 -0.50
N LEU A 81 -9.16 -10.23 -0.04
CA LEU A 81 -8.00 -9.33 0.04
C LEU A 81 -7.55 -8.84 -1.34
N GLU A 82 -7.64 -9.68 -2.37
CA GLU A 82 -7.37 -9.26 -3.75
C GLU A 82 -8.41 -8.24 -4.23
N GLY A 83 -9.67 -8.40 -3.87
CA GLY A 83 -10.73 -7.42 -4.14
C GLY A 83 -10.38 -6.04 -3.54
N PHE A 84 -10.00 -6.00 -2.27
CA PHE A 84 -9.53 -4.76 -1.62
C PHE A 84 -8.28 -4.18 -2.29
N ASN A 85 -7.32 -5.00 -2.68
CA ASN A 85 -6.11 -4.55 -3.34
C ASN A 85 -6.38 -3.95 -4.73
N LYS A 86 -7.30 -4.54 -5.51
CA LYS A 86 -7.77 -3.99 -6.80
C LYS A 86 -8.48 -2.65 -6.59
N LYS A 87 -9.42 -2.58 -5.64
CA LYS A 87 -10.11 -1.33 -5.32
C LYS A 87 -9.13 -0.25 -4.89
N ARG A 88 -8.19 -0.58 -4.00
CA ARG A 88 -7.15 0.38 -3.57
C ARG A 88 -6.35 0.93 -4.76
N ARG A 89 -5.97 0.08 -5.74
CA ARG A 89 -5.23 0.53 -6.93
C ARG A 89 -6.04 1.50 -7.76
N LEU A 90 -7.30 1.19 -8.03
CA LEU A 90 -8.19 2.05 -8.80
C LEU A 90 -8.38 3.42 -8.14
N GLU A 91 -8.64 3.43 -6.83
CA GLU A 91 -8.78 4.68 -6.07
C GLU A 91 -7.46 5.48 -6.06
N GLN A 92 -6.32 4.80 -5.92
CA GLN A 92 -5.01 5.44 -5.98
C GLN A 92 -4.75 6.09 -7.34
N GLU A 93 -5.02 5.40 -8.44
CA GLU A 93 -4.84 5.88 -9.82
C GLU A 93 -5.75 7.09 -10.07
N LYS A 94 -7.02 7.02 -9.66
CA LYS A 94 -7.96 8.12 -9.74
C LYS A 94 -7.44 9.35 -8.99
N MET A 95 -7.15 9.20 -7.70
CA MET A 95 -6.66 10.31 -6.85
C MET A 95 -5.36 10.90 -7.38
N GLN A 96 -4.43 10.09 -7.89
CA GLN A 96 -3.17 10.57 -8.45
C GLN A 96 -3.39 11.36 -9.73
N THR A 97 -4.29 10.93 -10.61
CA THR A 97 -4.66 11.65 -11.82
C THR A 97 -5.28 13.01 -11.50
N GLU A 98 -6.21 13.04 -10.55
CA GLU A 98 -6.86 14.28 -10.09
C GLU A 98 -5.84 15.24 -9.45
N ALA A 99 -4.97 14.71 -8.56
CA ALA A 99 -3.93 15.50 -7.92
C ALA A 99 -2.97 16.12 -8.95
N ASN A 100 -2.50 15.33 -9.91
CA ASN A 100 -1.63 15.82 -10.98
C ASN A 100 -2.31 16.91 -11.83
N ALA A 101 -3.61 16.78 -12.11
CA ALA A 101 -4.35 17.77 -12.85
C ALA A 101 -4.46 19.10 -12.08
N VAL A 102 -4.61 19.05 -10.76
CA VAL A 102 -4.63 20.25 -9.91
C VAL A 102 -3.26 20.93 -9.89
N VAL A 103 -2.19 20.16 -9.67
CA VAL A 103 -0.81 20.69 -9.66
C VAL A 103 -0.46 21.32 -11.01
N ALA A 104 -0.79 20.68 -12.12
CA ALA A 104 -0.52 21.20 -13.46
C ALA A 104 -1.22 22.55 -13.74
N LYS A 105 -2.42 22.74 -13.18
CA LYS A 105 -3.15 24.03 -13.29
C LYS A 105 -2.56 25.14 -12.43
N GLN A 106 -1.97 24.79 -11.29
CA GLN A 106 -1.41 25.75 -10.34
C GLN A 106 0.04 26.14 -10.67
N SER A 107 0.81 25.24 -11.28
CA SER A 107 2.24 25.38 -11.57
C SER A 107 2.47 25.73 -13.04
N ILE A 108 1.97 26.87 -13.48
CA ILE A 108 2.17 27.34 -14.87
C ILE A 108 3.62 27.79 -15.03
N GLY A 109 4.48 26.89 -15.54
CA GLY A 109 5.86 27.21 -15.95
C GLY A 109 6.94 27.11 -14.87
N GLU A 110 6.60 26.89 -13.60
CA GLU A 110 7.57 26.78 -12.51
C GLU A 110 7.38 25.51 -11.69
N LYS A 111 8.51 24.96 -11.20
CA LYS A 111 8.47 23.82 -10.27
C LYS A 111 7.94 24.29 -8.92
N PRO A 112 6.90 23.64 -8.36
CA PRO A 112 6.37 24.03 -7.07
C PRO A 112 7.39 23.81 -5.95
N PHE A 113 7.51 24.78 -5.04
CA PHE A 113 8.33 24.64 -3.82
C PHE A 113 7.75 23.61 -2.86
N ALA A 114 6.43 23.57 -2.70
CA ALA A 114 5.69 22.61 -1.91
C ALA A 114 4.29 22.43 -2.52
N ILE A 115 3.69 21.25 -2.29
CA ILE A 115 2.35 20.93 -2.78
C ILE A 115 1.46 20.64 -1.58
N SER A 116 0.30 21.30 -1.52
CA SER A 116 -0.76 21.00 -0.55
C SER A 116 -2.09 20.85 -1.27
N LEU A 117 -2.68 19.65 -1.19
CA LEU A 117 -3.92 19.32 -1.90
C LEU A 117 -4.97 18.77 -0.94
N PHE A 118 -6.21 19.09 -1.23
CA PHE A 118 -7.38 18.56 -0.54
C PHE A 118 -8.49 18.28 -1.54
N ASP A 119 -9.16 17.16 -1.36
CA ASP A 119 -10.44 16.90 -1.98
C ASP A 119 -11.35 16.12 -1.02
N LYS A 120 -12.63 16.51 -0.96
CA LYS A 120 -13.63 15.89 -0.08
C LYS A 120 -13.97 14.45 -0.47
N ASP A 121 -13.80 14.10 -1.74
CA ASP A 121 -14.14 12.81 -2.34
C ASP A 121 -12.95 11.84 -2.34
N TRP A 122 -11.77 12.28 -1.89
CA TRP A 122 -10.60 11.43 -1.75
C TRP A 122 -10.71 10.49 -0.55
N HIS A 123 -10.15 9.29 -0.71
CA HIS A 123 -10.20 8.27 0.33
C HIS A 123 -9.09 8.46 1.36
N GLU A 124 -9.44 8.65 2.63
CA GLU A 124 -8.50 8.90 3.74
C GLU A 124 -7.42 7.83 3.94
N GLY A 125 -7.71 6.55 3.63
CA GLY A 125 -6.76 5.43 3.72
C GLY A 125 -5.70 5.42 2.60
N ILE A 126 -5.85 6.29 1.57
CA ILE A 126 -5.00 6.30 0.37
C ILE A 126 -4.15 7.57 0.28
N VAL A 127 -4.51 8.65 0.96
CA VAL A 127 -3.77 9.93 0.93
C VAL A 127 -2.27 9.77 1.13
N GLY A 128 -1.83 8.85 2.00
CA GLY A 128 -0.42 8.62 2.28
C GLY A 128 0.36 7.96 1.12
N ILE A 129 -0.33 7.16 0.29
CA ILE A 129 0.28 6.55 -0.89
C ILE A 129 0.42 7.62 -1.98
N VAL A 130 -0.65 8.39 -2.21
CA VAL A 130 -0.66 9.46 -3.22
C VAL A 130 0.33 10.56 -2.86
N ALA A 131 0.38 10.99 -1.58
CA ALA A 131 1.37 11.97 -1.12
C ALA A 131 2.81 11.50 -1.39
N GLY A 132 3.11 10.21 -1.15
CA GLY A 132 4.42 9.62 -1.47
C GLY A 132 4.72 9.71 -2.96
N LYS A 133 3.74 9.42 -3.81
CA LYS A 133 3.93 9.43 -5.27
C LYS A 133 4.09 10.84 -5.83
N ILE A 134 3.23 11.78 -5.41
CA ILE A 134 3.35 13.20 -5.80
C ILE A 134 4.70 13.78 -5.36
N LYS A 135 5.15 13.48 -4.10
CA LYS A 135 6.48 13.87 -3.65
C LYS A 135 7.60 13.34 -4.56
N GLU A 136 7.50 12.08 -5.02
CA GLU A 136 8.46 11.49 -5.95
C GLU A 136 8.44 12.13 -7.33
N ASP A 137 7.24 12.38 -7.87
CA ASP A 137 7.06 12.93 -9.22
C ASP A 137 7.53 14.40 -9.31
N TYR A 138 7.24 15.20 -8.27
CA TYR A 138 7.57 16.65 -8.26
C TYR A 138 8.84 17.01 -7.49
N GLN A 139 9.44 16.06 -6.74
CA GLN A 139 10.65 16.29 -5.94
C GLN A 139 10.54 17.51 -5.00
N CYS A 140 9.40 17.65 -4.31
CA CYS A 140 9.14 18.70 -3.33
C CYS A 140 8.31 18.16 -2.16
N PRO A 141 8.29 18.84 -0.99
CA PRO A 141 7.42 18.47 0.13
C PRO A 141 5.96 18.44 -0.32
N CYS A 142 5.22 17.43 0.15
CA CYS A 142 3.84 17.23 -0.27
C CYS A 142 2.93 16.90 0.91
N ALA A 143 1.79 17.59 1.00
CA ALA A 143 0.71 17.33 1.94
C ALA A 143 -0.58 17.02 1.18
N ILE A 144 -1.20 15.89 1.45
CA ILE A 144 -2.48 15.49 0.84
C ILE A 144 -3.49 15.18 1.94
N PHE A 145 -4.66 15.77 1.81
CA PHE A 145 -5.75 15.66 2.76
C PHE A 145 -7.02 15.12 2.12
N ALA A 146 -7.81 14.41 2.90
CA ALA A 146 -9.15 13.94 2.57
C ALA A 146 -10.10 14.23 3.73
N LYS A 147 -11.39 14.21 3.48
CA LYS A 147 -12.41 14.31 4.52
C LYS A 147 -12.51 12.98 5.28
N SER A 148 -12.57 13.04 6.61
CA SER A 148 -12.75 11.90 7.50
C SER A 148 -13.79 12.27 8.57
N GLY A 149 -15.07 11.99 8.31
CA GLY A 149 -16.17 12.50 9.14
C GLY A 149 -16.20 14.03 9.15
N GLU A 150 -16.12 14.63 10.34
CA GLU A 150 -16.06 16.08 10.54
C GLU A 150 -14.62 16.65 10.51
N LEU A 151 -13.62 15.80 10.35
CA LEU A 151 -12.21 16.19 10.39
C LEU A 151 -11.55 16.02 9.01
N LEU A 152 -10.36 16.61 8.88
CA LEU A 152 -9.45 16.34 7.78
C LEU A 152 -8.40 15.34 8.25
N LYS A 153 -8.18 14.31 7.44
CA LYS A 153 -7.10 13.35 7.62
C LYS A 153 -6.14 13.47 6.47
N GLY A 154 -4.85 13.61 6.76
CA GLY A 154 -3.86 13.84 5.75
C GLY A 154 -2.57 13.08 5.95
N SER A 155 -1.71 13.17 4.97
CA SER A 155 -0.34 12.66 5.01
C SER A 155 0.60 13.68 4.43
N ILE A 156 1.67 13.98 5.18
CA ILE A 156 2.71 14.89 4.74
C ILE A 156 3.98 14.06 4.45
N ARG A 157 4.68 14.42 3.38
CA ARG A 157 5.93 13.78 2.94
C ARG A 157 7.04 14.80 2.80
N SER A 158 8.15 14.52 3.48
CA SER A 158 9.40 15.27 3.41
C SER A 158 10.23 14.93 2.18
N ILE A 159 11.13 15.83 1.79
CA ILE A 159 12.29 15.56 0.96
C ILE A 159 13.56 15.65 1.81
N PRO A 160 14.73 15.17 1.35
CA PRO A 160 15.97 15.21 2.16
C PRO A 160 16.34 16.60 2.64
N GLU A 161 16.07 17.64 1.84
CA GLU A 161 16.43 19.02 2.12
C GLU A 161 15.44 19.74 3.06
N VAL A 162 14.21 19.22 3.18
CA VAL A 162 13.15 19.84 3.99
C VAL A 162 12.41 18.80 4.79
N HIS A 163 12.66 18.78 6.09
CA HIS A 163 11.98 17.87 7.03
C HIS A 163 10.73 18.54 7.58
N VAL A 164 9.55 18.13 7.10
CA VAL A 164 8.26 18.76 7.45
C VAL A 164 7.85 18.66 8.92
N LYS A 165 8.58 17.89 9.74
CA LYS A 165 8.39 17.86 11.20
C LYS A 165 9.06 19.05 11.90
N ASP A 166 9.99 19.69 11.22
CA ASP A 166 10.79 20.79 11.77
C ASP A 166 10.21 22.16 11.33
N LEU A 167 9.12 22.15 10.56
CA LEU A 167 8.31 23.29 10.14
C LEU A 167 7.07 23.44 11.03
#